data_3537d51fa4ad1ff405248b5823fb0b26
#
_entry.id   3537d51fa4ad1ff405248b5823fb0b26
#
_cell.length_a   1.000
_cell.length_b   1.000
_cell.length_c   1.000
_cell.angle_alpha   90.00
_cell.angle_beta   90.00
_cell.angle_gamma   90.00
#
_symmetry.space_group_name_H-M   'P 1'
#
loop_
_entity.id
_entity.type
_entity.pdbx_description
1 polymer ?
#
loop_
_entity_poly.entity_id
_entity_poly.type
_entity_poly.pdbx_seq_one_letter_code
_entity_poly.pdbx_strand_id
1 'polypeptide(L)'
;GFESEPKVLFNAKYGCIDNDIIERNGVYHMFYKGNIKNAEGKEIQNGIQQATAKNLKGPWKEDFKFIDAYADSKTGVEGSGVFKLNDKDEYVLMYDLYGSGRYEYQTSKDLNTFSTKPESFRKDFFPRHGTVCSVTKDEMEKLQQKWGYVLKHDFVATGNPLFSHIHTADPAVLVDKDTLWLFAGHDAKGNHPSYEMHDWKVFSTTDMKHWTQYPTPLMVSDFKWAKSKQAYAGHVVERNGKYYWYVSTNWCGIGVAVSDKITGPYKDALGKPLLTNKDCFDSKHSWACIDPAIFIDDDNTPYIIWGNGQCYIAKLKDNMVEIDGEIKRIDVGTEFPFTEAPWVHKYGKKYYLSYASG
;
A
#
# COMPACT_ATOMS: atom_id res chain seq x y z
N GLY A 1 -6.30 4.12 -38.35
CA GLY A 1 -6.30 2.66 -38.49
C GLY A 1 -4.88 2.16 -38.79
N PHE A 2 -4.70 0.84 -38.84
CA PHE A 2 -3.41 0.24 -39.22
C PHE A 2 -3.17 0.42 -40.71
N GLU A 3 -1.91 0.65 -41.10
CA GLU A 3 -1.52 0.82 -42.51
C GLU A 3 -1.30 -0.52 -43.23
N SER A 4 -1.23 -1.62 -42.51
CA SER A 4 -1.02 -2.96 -43.03
C SER A 4 -1.65 -4.02 -42.14
N GLU A 5 -1.81 -5.23 -42.66
CA GLU A 5 -2.21 -6.39 -41.89
C GLU A 5 -1.21 -6.71 -40.77
N PRO A 6 -1.69 -7.14 -39.57
CA PRO A 6 -0.83 -7.54 -38.49
C PRO A 6 0.12 -8.66 -38.88
N LYS A 7 1.37 -8.54 -38.46
CA LYS A 7 2.40 -9.59 -38.65
C LYS A 7 3.00 -9.93 -37.30
N VAL A 8 3.37 -11.23 -37.12
CA VAL A 8 4.09 -11.67 -35.93
C VAL A 8 5.45 -10.98 -35.91
N LEU A 9 5.68 -10.16 -34.90
CA LEU A 9 6.94 -9.45 -34.70
C LEU A 9 8.00 -10.34 -34.08
N PHE A 10 7.58 -11.17 -33.09
CA PHE A 10 8.46 -12.01 -32.27
C PHE A 10 7.69 -13.24 -31.81
N ASN A 11 8.33 -14.40 -31.86
CA ASN A 11 7.77 -15.65 -31.38
C ASN A 11 8.72 -16.28 -30.37
N ALA A 12 8.52 -16.01 -29.11
CA ALA A 12 9.35 -16.50 -28.03
C ALA A 12 9.16 -18.00 -27.82
N LYS A 13 10.23 -18.68 -27.50
CA LYS A 13 10.24 -20.13 -27.26
C LYS A 13 9.30 -20.56 -26.13
N TYR A 14 9.19 -19.76 -25.09
CA TYR A 14 8.41 -20.09 -23.89
C TYR A 14 7.19 -19.21 -23.67
N GLY A 15 6.69 -18.59 -24.71
CA GLY A 15 5.60 -17.64 -24.67
C GLY A 15 6.07 -16.21 -24.46
N CYS A 16 5.23 -15.27 -24.85
CA CYS A 16 5.50 -13.85 -24.77
C CYS A 16 4.19 -13.12 -24.53
N ILE A 17 4.05 -12.53 -23.37
CA ILE A 17 2.96 -11.62 -23.05
C ILE A 17 3.50 -10.38 -22.35
N ASP A 18 2.70 -9.32 -22.29
CA ASP A 18 2.98 -8.09 -21.54
C ASP A 18 4.35 -7.49 -21.87
N ASN A 19 4.63 -7.35 -23.13
CA ASN A 19 5.93 -6.87 -23.60
C ASN A 19 6.00 -5.34 -23.66
N ASP A 20 7.16 -4.81 -23.30
CA ASP A 20 7.54 -3.41 -23.50
C ASP A 20 8.93 -3.33 -24.18
N ILE A 21 9.15 -2.29 -24.98
CA ILE A 21 10.36 -2.15 -25.79
C ILE A 21 11.00 -0.78 -25.56
N ILE A 22 12.30 -0.77 -25.33
CA ILE A 22 13.10 0.45 -25.25
C ILE A 22 14.33 0.35 -26.16
N GLU A 23 14.74 1.46 -26.73
CA GLU A 23 15.98 1.55 -27.52
C GLU A 23 17.11 2.13 -26.66
N ARG A 24 18.31 1.54 -26.79
CA ARG A 24 19.55 2.06 -26.22
C ARG A 24 20.71 1.82 -27.18
N ASN A 25 21.37 2.90 -27.61
CA ASN A 25 22.57 2.86 -28.45
C ASN A 25 22.39 2.02 -29.73
N GLY A 26 21.27 2.15 -30.42
CA GLY A 26 20.96 1.42 -31.65
C GLY A 26 20.56 -0.04 -31.45
N VAL A 27 20.31 -0.46 -30.21
CA VAL A 27 19.78 -1.78 -29.86
C VAL A 27 18.42 -1.64 -29.21
N TYR A 28 17.44 -2.35 -29.73
CA TYR A 28 16.12 -2.50 -29.12
C TYR A 28 16.15 -3.62 -28.09
N HIS A 29 15.65 -3.35 -26.91
CA HIS A 29 15.48 -4.28 -25.80
C HIS A 29 14.00 -4.49 -25.55
N MET A 30 13.52 -5.72 -25.71
CA MET A 30 12.15 -6.11 -25.40
C MET A 30 12.15 -6.89 -24.09
N PHE A 31 11.32 -6.47 -23.16
CA PHE A 31 11.08 -7.16 -21.90
C PHE A 31 9.67 -7.76 -21.93
N TYR A 32 9.53 -9.02 -21.56
CA TYR A 32 8.27 -9.73 -21.67
C TYR A 32 8.17 -10.84 -20.60
N LYS A 33 6.97 -11.18 -20.22
CA LYS A 33 6.73 -12.34 -19.38
C LYS A 33 6.83 -13.61 -20.21
N GLY A 34 7.68 -14.54 -19.76
CA GLY A 34 7.80 -15.87 -20.30
C GLY A 34 7.60 -16.95 -19.23
N ASN A 35 7.08 -18.11 -19.64
CA ASN A 35 6.84 -19.23 -18.75
C ASN A 35 7.57 -20.46 -19.26
N ILE A 36 8.55 -20.97 -18.48
CA ILE A 36 9.19 -22.25 -18.80
C ILE A 36 8.33 -23.40 -18.24
N LYS A 37 8.04 -24.37 -19.11
CA LYS A 37 7.31 -25.59 -18.74
C LYS A 37 8.23 -26.80 -18.89
N ASN A 38 8.03 -27.79 -18.02
CA ASN A 38 8.70 -29.09 -18.16
C ASN A 38 8.07 -29.95 -19.28
N ALA A 39 8.58 -31.16 -19.48
CA ALA A 39 8.11 -32.07 -20.53
C ALA A 39 6.62 -32.44 -20.38
N GLU A 40 6.09 -32.45 -19.16
CA GLU A 40 4.68 -32.72 -18.85
C GLU A 40 3.79 -31.47 -18.99
N GLY A 41 4.33 -30.35 -19.46
CA GLY A 41 3.60 -29.08 -19.63
C GLY A 41 3.33 -28.32 -18.35
N LYS A 42 3.88 -28.74 -17.20
CA LYS A 42 3.77 -28.01 -15.93
C LYS A 42 4.75 -26.84 -15.90
N GLU A 43 4.25 -25.68 -15.53
CA GLU A 43 5.08 -24.51 -15.31
C GLU A 43 6.08 -24.74 -14.16
N ILE A 44 7.36 -24.53 -14.43
CA ILE A 44 8.46 -24.68 -13.47
C ILE A 44 9.17 -23.36 -13.18
N GLN A 45 9.03 -22.38 -14.07
CA GLN A 45 9.58 -21.04 -13.89
C GLN A 45 8.77 -20.04 -14.71
N ASN A 46 8.49 -18.88 -14.14
CA ASN A 46 7.93 -17.74 -14.85
C ASN A 46 8.61 -16.45 -14.37
N GLY A 47 8.56 -15.41 -15.18
CA GLY A 47 9.15 -14.12 -14.85
C GLY A 47 9.43 -13.31 -16.10
N ILE A 48 10.17 -12.22 -15.94
CA ILE A 48 10.51 -11.31 -17.02
C ILE A 48 11.77 -11.78 -17.74
N GLN A 49 11.63 -12.00 -19.03
CA GLN A 49 12.71 -12.34 -19.95
C GLN A 49 13.03 -11.17 -20.88
N GLN A 50 14.14 -11.27 -21.59
CA GLN A 50 14.59 -10.24 -22.52
C GLN A 50 14.88 -10.83 -23.90
N ALA A 51 14.58 -10.03 -24.94
CA ALA A 51 15.08 -10.24 -26.28
C ALA A 51 15.66 -8.92 -26.82
N THR A 52 16.64 -9.01 -27.71
CA THR A 52 17.29 -7.85 -28.33
C THR A 52 17.26 -7.90 -29.84
N ALA A 53 17.25 -6.73 -30.48
CA ALA A 53 17.33 -6.61 -31.93
C ALA A 53 18.05 -5.30 -32.33
N LYS A 54 18.69 -5.29 -33.50
CA LYS A 54 19.23 -4.06 -34.10
C LYS A 54 18.19 -3.27 -34.93
N ASN A 55 17.04 -3.87 -35.16
CA ASN A 55 15.92 -3.25 -35.88
C ASN A 55 14.64 -3.60 -35.17
N LEU A 56 13.71 -2.65 -35.02
CA LEU A 56 12.43 -2.86 -34.38
C LEU A 56 11.63 -4.03 -34.98
N LYS A 57 11.77 -4.24 -36.28
CA LYS A 57 11.13 -5.37 -36.99
C LYS A 57 11.90 -6.69 -36.86
N GLY A 58 12.97 -6.73 -36.06
CA GLY A 58 13.80 -7.90 -35.84
C GLY A 58 14.93 -8.07 -36.89
N PRO A 59 15.60 -9.24 -36.96
CA PRO A 59 15.30 -10.40 -36.14
C PRO A 59 15.62 -10.19 -34.65
N TRP A 60 14.75 -10.69 -33.76
CA TRP A 60 14.91 -10.66 -32.31
C TRP A 60 15.70 -11.87 -31.83
N LYS A 61 16.61 -11.66 -30.91
CA LYS A 61 17.41 -12.68 -30.24
C LYS A 61 17.01 -12.77 -28.78
N GLU A 62 16.49 -13.92 -28.35
CA GLU A 62 16.15 -14.19 -26.94
C GLU A 62 17.42 -14.36 -26.11
N ASP A 63 17.40 -13.87 -24.89
CA ASP A 63 18.40 -14.10 -23.84
C ASP A 63 17.89 -15.14 -22.86
N PHE A 64 17.08 -15.95 -22.94
CA PHE A 64 16.59 -17.04 -22.07
C PHE A 64 16.86 -16.90 -20.55
N LYS A 65 17.31 -15.74 -20.10
CA LYS A 65 17.50 -15.42 -18.68
C LYS A 65 16.25 -14.72 -18.16
N PHE A 66 15.89 -15.06 -16.93
CA PHE A 66 14.98 -14.25 -16.16
C PHE A 66 15.77 -13.16 -15.47
N ILE A 67 15.27 -11.96 -15.52
CA ILE A 67 15.96 -10.75 -15.03
C ILE A 67 15.29 -10.12 -13.82
N ASP A 68 14.08 -10.55 -13.49
CA ASP A 68 13.41 -10.10 -12.28
C ASP A 68 13.97 -10.77 -11.01
N ALA A 69 13.82 -10.09 -9.89
CA ALA A 69 14.33 -10.57 -8.61
C ALA A 69 13.57 -11.77 -8.03
N TYR A 70 12.50 -12.19 -8.67
CA TYR A 70 11.63 -13.30 -8.24
C TYR A 70 11.75 -14.54 -9.13
N ALA A 71 12.66 -14.55 -10.09
CA ALA A 71 12.81 -15.63 -11.08
C ALA A 71 12.92 -17.02 -10.47
N ASP A 72 13.60 -17.15 -9.33
CA ASP A 72 13.82 -18.41 -8.61
C ASP A 72 12.82 -18.65 -7.48
N SER A 73 11.74 -17.84 -7.41
CA SER A 73 10.74 -17.90 -6.35
C SER A 73 9.39 -18.44 -6.86
N LYS A 74 8.47 -18.69 -5.92
CA LYS A 74 7.07 -18.99 -6.26
C LYS A 74 6.24 -17.71 -6.50
N THR A 75 6.85 -16.54 -6.38
CA THR A 75 6.18 -15.27 -6.61
C THR A 75 6.14 -14.99 -8.10
N GLY A 76 4.95 -14.98 -8.67
CA GLY A 76 4.76 -14.67 -10.07
C GLY A 76 4.82 -13.16 -10.33
N VAL A 77 5.49 -12.77 -11.43
CA VAL A 77 5.55 -11.39 -11.91
C VAL A 77 5.11 -11.31 -13.37
N GLU A 78 4.51 -10.19 -13.75
CA GLU A 78 4.05 -9.92 -15.11
C GLU A 78 3.98 -8.41 -15.37
N GLY A 79 3.49 -7.97 -16.54
CA GLY A 79 3.25 -6.56 -16.82
C GLY A 79 4.53 -5.74 -16.84
N SER A 80 5.57 -6.21 -17.54
CA SER A 80 6.84 -5.48 -17.65
C SER A 80 6.65 -4.12 -18.29
N GLY A 81 7.19 -3.08 -17.65
CA GLY A 81 7.32 -1.73 -18.19
C GLY A 81 8.76 -1.25 -18.04
N VAL A 82 9.34 -0.72 -19.09
CA VAL A 82 10.72 -0.25 -19.06
C VAL A 82 10.82 1.21 -19.54
N PHE A 83 11.54 2.04 -18.79
CA PHE A 83 11.73 3.44 -19.14
C PHE A 83 13.07 3.99 -18.63
N LYS A 84 13.52 5.08 -19.24
CA LYS A 84 14.71 5.82 -18.81
C LYS A 84 14.30 6.94 -17.85
N LEU A 85 15.04 7.14 -16.77
CA LEU A 85 14.88 8.31 -15.91
C LEU A 85 15.33 9.59 -16.63
N ASN A 86 14.58 10.67 -16.46
CA ASN A 86 14.86 11.94 -17.15
C ASN A 86 16.14 12.63 -16.65
N ASP A 87 16.48 12.44 -15.38
CA ASP A 87 17.56 13.12 -14.66
C ASP A 87 18.82 12.29 -14.47
N LYS A 88 18.79 11.04 -14.94
CA LYS A 88 19.90 10.09 -14.76
C LYS A 88 20.09 9.19 -15.99
N ASP A 89 21.32 8.74 -16.20
CA ASP A 89 21.58 7.66 -17.16
C ASP A 89 21.31 6.28 -16.52
N GLU A 90 20.06 6.08 -16.17
CA GLU A 90 19.57 4.90 -15.50
C GLU A 90 18.18 4.52 -16.03
N TYR A 91 17.95 3.24 -16.14
CA TYR A 91 16.71 2.64 -16.62
C TYR A 91 15.99 1.95 -15.45
N VAL A 92 14.69 1.95 -15.51
CA VAL A 92 13.81 1.25 -14.57
C VAL A 92 13.07 0.15 -15.34
N LEU A 93 13.10 -1.06 -14.80
CA LEU A 93 12.22 -2.15 -15.18
C LEU A 93 11.22 -2.36 -14.04
N MET A 94 9.97 -2.06 -14.29
CA MET A 94 8.88 -2.28 -13.33
C MET A 94 8.05 -3.49 -13.73
N TYR A 95 7.41 -4.12 -12.75
CA TYR A 95 6.54 -5.27 -12.94
C TYR A 95 5.51 -5.44 -11.82
N ASP A 96 4.40 -6.09 -12.15
CA ASP A 96 3.32 -6.43 -11.25
C ASP A 96 3.59 -7.78 -10.57
N LEU A 97 3.57 -7.81 -9.24
CA LEU A 97 3.51 -9.05 -8.47
C LEU A 97 2.04 -9.48 -8.41
N TYR A 98 1.57 -10.13 -9.46
CA TYR A 98 0.16 -10.46 -9.60
C TYR A 98 -0.38 -11.30 -8.43
N GLY A 99 -1.62 -11.02 -8.05
CA GLY A 99 -2.25 -11.59 -6.87
C GLY A 99 -1.88 -10.95 -5.54
N SER A 100 -0.91 -10.01 -5.50
CA SER A 100 -0.50 -9.32 -4.27
C SER A 100 -0.90 -7.83 -4.22
N GLY A 101 -1.30 -7.25 -5.35
CA GLY A 101 -1.56 -5.82 -5.48
C GLY A 101 -0.32 -4.93 -5.39
N ARG A 102 0.88 -5.52 -5.43
CA ARG A 102 2.15 -4.80 -5.37
C ARG A 102 2.73 -4.57 -6.76
N TYR A 103 3.39 -3.44 -6.89
CA TYR A 103 4.22 -3.09 -8.03
C TYR A 103 5.63 -2.82 -7.52
N GLU A 104 6.62 -3.43 -8.14
CA GLU A 104 8.03 -3.27 -7.77
C GLU A 104 8.88 -3.00 -9.00
N TYR A 105 10.09 -2.53 -8.79
CA TYR A 105 11.01 -2.23 -9.87
C TYR A 105 12.46 -2.55 -9.51
N GLN A 106 13.26 -2.74 -10.53
CA GLN A 106 14.71 -2.85 -10.48
C GLN A 106 15.33 -1.81 -11.40
N THR A 107 16.55 -1.40 -11.11
CA THR A 107 17.26 -0.41 -11.93
C THR A 107 18.42 -1.03 -12.70
N SER A 108 18.77 -0.41 -13.82
CA SER A 108 19.86 -0.81 -14.69
C SER A 108 20.53 0.39 -15.38
N LYS A 109 21.85 0.32 -15.57
CA LYS A 109 22.58 1.30 -16.37
C LYS A 109 22.81 0.87 -17.82
N ASP A 110 22.58 -0.40 -18.11
CA ASP A 110 22.94 -1.00 -19.40
C ASP A 110 21.82 -1.82 -20.07
N LEU A 111 20.67 -1.98 -19.40
CA LEU A 111 19.54 -2.83 -19.79
C LEU A 111 19.87 -4.33 -19.85
N ASN A 112 21.02 -4.74 -19.31
CA ASN A 112 21.44 -6.15 -19.27
C ASN A 112 21.69 -6.63 -17.84
N THR A 113 22.11 -5.73 -16.95
CA THR A 113 22.38 -6.02 -15.55
C THR A 113 21.45 -5.17 -14.69
N PHE A 114 20.60 -5.81 -13.91
CA PHE A 114 19.62 -5.16 -13.04
C PHE A 114 19.99 -5.31 -11.56
N SER A 115 19.54 -4.36 -10.75
CA SER A 115 19.70 -4.43 -9.30
C SER A 115 19.05 -5.72 -8.77
N THR A 116 19.72 -6.40 -7.82
CA THR A 116 19.23 -7.68 -7.28
C THR A 116 18.12 -7.51 -6.25
N LYS A 117 18.03 -6.33 -5.63
CA LYS A 117 17.00 -6.01 -4.65
C LYS A 117 15.94 -5.11 -5.31
N PRO A 118 14.70 -5.56 -5.41
CA PRO A 118 13.64 -4.72 -5.93
C PRO A 118 13.22 -3.66 -4.91
N GLU A 119 12.74 -2.54 -5.43
CA GLU A 119 12.15 -1.46 -4.66
C GLU A 119 10.64 -1.38 -4.92
N SER A 120 9.88 -0.95 -3.91
CA SER A 120 8.43 -0.81 -4.05
C SER A 120 8.09 0.43 -4.86
N PHE A 121 7.14 0.27 -5.79
CA PHE A 121 6.60 1.35 -6.58
C PHE A 121 5.42 1.98 -5.84
N ARG A 122 5.52 3.27 -5.54
CA ARG A 122 4.46 3.99 -4.86
C ARG A 122 3.40 4.45 -5.85
N LYS A 123 2.13 4.20 -5.57
CA LYS A 123 1.00 4.50 -6.45
C LYS A 123 -0.24 4.89 -5.64
N ASP A 124 -1.05 5.77 -6.20
CA ASP A 124 -2.31 6.24 -5.59
C ASP A 124 -3.55 5.54 -6.17
N PHE A 125 -3.35 4.51 -6.95
CA PHE A 125 -4.41 3.71 -7.58
C PHE A 125 -3.92 2.26 -7.75
N PHE A 126 -4.82 1.38 -8.18
CA PHE A 126 -4.52 -0.04 -8.39
C PHE A 126 -4.31 -0.34 -9.87
N PRO A 127 -3.13 -0.08 -10.44
CA PRO A 127 -2.81 -0.50 -11.81
C PRO A 127 -2.58 -2.01 -11.82
N ARG A 128 -2.93 -2.63 -12.93
CA ARG A 128 -2.53 -4.00 -13.17
C ARG A 128 -1.33 -4.05 -14.10
N HIS A 129 -1.31 -3.36 -15.15
CA HIS A 129 -0.20 -3.22 -16.06
C HIS A 129 -0.08 -1.76 -16.47
N GLY A 130 1.08 -1.34 -16.96
CA GLY A 130 1.26 0.02 -17.41
C GLY A 130 2.61 0.23 -18.07
N THR A 131 2.70 1.28 -18.84
CA THR A 131 3.95 1.81 -19.37
C THR A 131 4.15 3.24 -18.89
N VAL A 132 5.38 3.70 -18.91
CA VAL A 132 5.76 5.05 -18.50
C VAL A 132 6.38 5.77 -19.69
N CYS A 133 5.88 6.97 -19.98
CA CYS A 133 6.46 7.84 -21.00
C CYS A 133 6.79 9.21 -20.41
N SER A 134 7.86 9.81 -20.90
CA SER A 134 8.21 11.19 -20.58
C SER A 134 7.23 12.14 -21.25
N VAL A 135 6.78 13.14 -20.47
CA VAL A 135 5.93 14.23 -20.96
C VAL A 135 6.57 15.56 -20.62
N THR A 136 6.30 16.57 -21.38
CA THR A 136 6.69 17.96 -21.08
C THR A 136 5.83 18.52 -19.95
N LYS A 137 6.29 19.62 -19.36
CA LYS A 137 5.50 20.30 -18.32
C LYS A 137 4.14 20.75 -18.84
N ASP A 138 4.08 21.29 -20.05
CA ASP A 138 2.83 21.75 -20.67
C ASP A 138 1.86 20.60 -20.96
N GLU A 139 2.37 19.44 -21.36
CA GLU A 139 1.56 18.23 -21.55
C GLU A 139 1.02 17.74 -20.21
N MET A 140 1.84 17.73 -19.14
CA MET A 140 1.40 17.37 -17.81
C MET A 140 0.30 18.31 -17.30
N GLU A 141 0.47 19.62 -17.47
CA GLU A 141 -0.54 20.61 -17.10
C GLU A 141 -1.88 20.38 -17.86
N LYS A 142 -1.81 20.10 -19.16
CA LYS A 142 -3.00 19.77 -19.97
C LYS A 142 -3.67 18.47 -19.52
N LEU A 143 -2.89 17.44 -19.18
CA LEU A 143 -3.41 16.18 -18.64
C LEU A 143 -4.09 16.41 -17.29
N GLN A 144 -3.47 17.20 -16.41
CA GLN A 144 -4.04 17.56 -15.12
C GLN A 144 -5.33 18.37 -15.25
N GLN A 145 -5.38 19.35 -16.15
CA GLN A 145 -6.60 20.13 -16.43
C GLN A 145 -7.75 19.26 -16.96
N LYS A 146 -7.42 18.32 -17.84
CA LYS A 146 -8.43 17.49 -18.50
C LYS A 146 -8.91 16.32 -17.65
N TRP A 147 -8.02 15.71 -16.88
CA TRP A 147 -8.29 14.45 -16.20
C TRP A 147 -8.26 14.55 -14.67
N GLY A 148 -7.90 15.72 -14.12
CA GLY A 148 -8.06 16.04 -12.72
C GLY A 148 -7.17 15.25 -11.77
N TYR A 149 -5.92 14.90 -12.15
CA TYR A 149 -4.98 14.37 -11.17
C TYR A 149 -4.52 15.50 -10.25
N VAL A 150 -5.03 15.52 -9.04
CA VAL A 150 -4.69 16.52 -8.03
C VAL A 150 -3.86 15.85 -6.95
N LEU A 151 -2.60 16.29 -6.79
CA LEU A 151 -1.72 15.86 -5.69
C LEU A 151 -2.32 16.22 -4.32
N LYS A 152 -3.10 17.30 -4.28
CA LYS A 152 -3.95 17.73 -3.17
C LYS A 152 -5.32 18.07 -3.71
N HIS A 153 -6.36 17.73 -2.96
CA HIS A 153 -7.73 18.08 -3.30
C HIS A 153 -8.31 18.92 -2.17
N ASP A 154 -8.53 20.20 -2.45
CA ASP A 154 -9.22 21.10 -1.54
C ASP A 154 -10.73 21.07 -1.83
N PHE A 155 -11.54 20.94 -0.79
CA PHE A 155 -12.99 20.91 -0.90
C PHE A 155 -13.67 21.52 0.32
N VAL A 156 -14.94 21.81 0.19
CA VAL A 156 -15.76 22.38 1.26
C VAL A 156 -16.77 21.34 1.74
N ALA A 157 -16.75 21.03 3.03
CA ALA A 157 -17.79 20.22 3.66
C ALA A 157 -19.02 21.08 3.91
N THR A 158 -20.17 20.64 3.41
CA THR A 158 -21.45 21.37 3.53
C THR A 158 -22.39 20.74 4.54
N GLY A 159 -21.96 19.68 5.20
CA GLY A 159 -22.76 18.92 6.17
C GLY A 159 -22.34 17.46 6.22
N ASN A 160 -23.28 16.58 6.53
CA ASN A 160 -23.07 15.15 6.58
C ASN A 160 -23.56 14.50 5.26
N PRO A 161 -22.76 13.69 4.57
CA PRO A 161 -21.39 13.30 4.92
C PRO A 161 -20.38 14.46 4.75
N LEU A 162 -19.31 14.46 5.57
CA LEU A 162 -18.23 15.42 5.43
C LEU A 162 -17.54 15.30 4.06
N PHE A 163 -17.37 14.08 3.58
CA PHE A 163 -16.70 13.74 2.31
C PHE A 163 -17.70 13.11 1.35
N SER A 164 -18.20 13.89 0.39
CA SER A 164 -19.19 13.42 -0.60
C SER A 164 -18.55 12.79 -1.85
N HIS A 165 -17.25 12.98 -2.06
CA HIS A 165 -16.53 12.56 -3.26
C HIS A 165 -15.78 11.23 -3.08
N ILE A 166 -15.66 10.74 -1.85
CA ILE A 166 -14.91 9.54 -1.49
C ILE A 166 -15.61 8.80 -0.35
N HIS A 167 -15.58 7.47 -0.38
CA HIS A 167 -16.11 6.62 0.69
C HIS A 167 -15.00 6.32 1.70
N THR A 168 -15.22 6.74 2.93
CA THR A 168 -14.26 6.55 4.03
C THR A 168 -14.96 5.94 5.23
N ALA A 169 -14.21 5.15 6.01
CA ALA A 169 -14.66 4.50 7.24
C ALA A 169 -13.63 4.66 8.36
N ASP A 170 -14.08 4.46 9.60
CA ASP A 170 -13.27 4.35 10.81
C ASP A 170 -12.30 5.53 10.99
N PRO A 171 -12.78 6.76 11.10
CA PRO A 171 -11.94 7.92 11.21
C PRO A 171 -11.21 7.99 12.56
N ALA A 172 -9.91 8.26 12.52
CA ALA A 172 -9.14 8.68 13.68
C ALA A 172 -8.63 10.11 13.47
N VAL A 173 -8.46 10.84 14.54
CA VAL A 173 -8.06 12.24 14.48
C VAL A 173 -6.80 12.50 15.29
N LEU A 174 -5.99 13.45 14.80
CA LEU A 174 -4.84 14.00 15.49
C LEU A 174 -4.88 15.51 15.34
N VAL A 175 -4.71 16.24 16.44
CA VAL A 175 -4.55 17.70 16.41
C VAL A 175 -3.06 18.00 16.52
N ASP A 176 -2.53 18.67 15.50
CA ASP A 176 -1.18 19.24 15.53
C ASP A 176 -1.28 20.75 15.31
N LYS A 177 -0.91 21.51 16.33
CA LYS A 177 -1.08 22.98 16.41
C LYS A 177 -2.55 23.37 16.17
N ASP A 178 -2.81 24.18 15.16
CA ASP A 178 -4.16 24.69 14.81
C ASP A 178 -4.86 23.81 13.74
N THR A 179 -4.29 22.67 13.41
CA THR A 179 -4.79 21.79 12.34
C THR A 179 -5.32 20.49 12.91
N LEU A 180 -6.56 20.16 12.59
CA LEU A 180 -7.13 18.85 12.77
C LEU A 180 -6.76 17.99 11.55
N TRP A 181 -6.12 16.86 11.82
CA TRP A 181 -5.81 15.82 10.85
C TRP A 181 -6.76 14.65 11.03
N LEU A 182 -7.33 14.17 9.93
CA LEU A 182 -8.24 13.03 9.93
C LEU A 182 -7.63 11.92 9.05
N PHE A 183 -7.59 10.73 9.59
CA PHE A 183 -7.07 9.51 8.98
C PHE A 183 -8.22 8.51 8.89
N ALA A 184 -8.42 7.90 7.73
CA ALA A 184 -9.53 6.98 7.53
C ALA A 184 -9.18 5.87 6.55
N GLY A 185 -9.84 4.72 6.67
CA GLY A 185 -9.89 3.70 5.64
C GLY A 185 -10.60 4.21 4.39
N HIS A 186 -10.39 3.57 3.25
CA HIS A 186 -10.98 3.94 1.98
C HIS A 186 -11.62 2.74 1.31
N ASP A 187 -12.95 2.77 1.21
CA ASP A 187 -13.72 1.75 0.52
C ASP A 187 -13.56 1.85 -1.00
N ALA A 188 -13.28 0.74 -1.64
CA ALA A 188 -13.20 0.67 -3.09
C ALA A 188 -14.58 0.94 -3.73
N LYS A 189 -14.58 1.61 -4.88
CA LYS A 189 -15.83 1.85 -5.63
C LYS A 189 -16.36 0.53 -6.18
N GLY A 190 -17.68 0.33 -6.07
CA GLY A 190 -18.38 -0.79 -6.66
C GLY A 190 -19.21 -1.58 -5.65
N ASN A 191 -19.87 -2.61 -6.13
CA ASN A 191 -20.63 -3.53 -5.29
C ASN A 191 -19.75 -4.76 -5.01
N HIS A 192 -19.06 -4.74 -3.87
CA HIS A 192 -18.20 -5.83 -3.45
C HIS A 192 -18.93 -6.74 -2.46
N PRO A 193 -18.71 -8.07 -2.52
CA PRO A 193 -19.37 -9.02 -1.62
C PRO A 193 -18.86 -8.93 -0.16
N SER A 194 -17.75 -8.25 0.07
CA SER A 194 -17.17 -7.97 1.38
C SER A 194 -16.47 -6.62 1.36
N TYR A 195 -16.02 -6.14 2.51
CA TYR A 195 -15.23 -4.92 2.61
C TYR A 195 -13.97 -5.03 1.74
N GLU A 196 -13.84 -4.19 0.73
CA GLU A 196 -12.66 -4.11 -0.13
C GLU A 196 -12.02 -2.74 0.01
N MET A 197 -10.91 -2.69 0.77
CA MET A 197 -10.22 -1.48 1.16
C MET A 197 -8.72 -1.69 0.96
N HIS A 198 -8.11 -0.89 0.12
CA HIS A 198 -6.71 -1.11 -0.30
C HIS A 198 -5.72 -0.14 0.35
N ASP A 199 -6.22 0.98 0.82
CA ASP A 199 -5.39 2.09 1.29
C ASP A 199 -6.10 2.91 2.38
N TRP A 200 -5.32 3.78 3.00
CA TRP A 200 -5.80 4.78 3.95
C TRP A 200 -5.59 6.17 3.39
N LYS A 201 -6.44 7.09 3.80
CA LYS A 201 -6.44 8.49 3.38
C LYS A 201 -6.13 9.41 4.55
N VAL A 202 -5.58 10.60 4.23
CA VAL A 202 -5.36 11.67 5.19
C VAL A 202 -5.96 12.96 4.68
N PHE A 203 -6.60 13.67 5.60
CA PHE A 203 -7.24 14.95 5.36
C PHE A 203 -6.84 15.93 6.44
N SER A 204 -6.91 17.23 6.16
CA SER A 204 -6.69 18.27 7.18
C SER A 204 -7.70 19.40 7.06
N THR A 205 -7.93 20.07 8.19
CA THR A 205 -8.76 21.26 8.29
C THR A 205 -8.32 22.11 9.46
N THR A 206 -8.57 23.43 9.39
CA THR A 206 -8.41 24.37 10.50
C THR A 206 -9.73 24.92 11.01
N ASP A 207 -10.85 24.61 10.31
CA ASP A 207 -12.16 25.19 10.61
C ASP A 207 -13.33 24.20 10.48
N MET A 208 -13.03 22.90 10.25
CA MET A 208 -14.01 21.83 10.04
C MET A 208 -14.89 22.00 8.78
N LYS A 209 -14.68 23.04 8.00
CA LYS A 209 -15.42 23.37 6.80
C LYS A 209 -14.56 23.24 5.53
N HIS A 210 -13.40 23.85 5.53
CA HIS A 210 -12.45 23.77 4.42
C HIS A 210 -11.47 22.64 4.69
N TRP A 211 -11.46 21.65 3.80
CA TRP A 211 -10.66 20.44 3.92
C TRP A 211 -9.67 20.31 2.78
N THR A 212 -8.54 19.74 3.09
CA THR A 212 -7.55 19.29 2.10
C THR A 212 -7.37 17.80 2.21
N GLN A 213 -7.60 17.06 1.13
CA GLN A 213 -7.20 15.67 0.97
C GLN A 213 -5.79 15.60 0.41
N TYR A 214 -4.98 14.72 0.96
CA TYR A 214 -3.59 14.50 0.53
C TYR A 214 -3.46 13.23 -0.31
N PRO A 215 -2.34 13.07 -1.07
CA PRO A 215 -2.01 11.83 -1.74
C PRO A 215 -2.03 10.65 -0.77
N THR A 216 -2.33 9.45 -1.26
CA THR A 216 -2.40 8.23 -0.46
C THR A 216 -1.13 8.03 0.37
N PRO A 217 -1.20 8.11 1.70
CA PRO A 217 -0.02 8.06 2.56
C PRO A 217 0.46 6.64 2.86
N LEU A 218 -0.45 5.66 2.82
CA LEU A 218 -0.23 4.28 3.22
C LEU A 218 -1.18 3.35 2.47
N MET A 219 -0.68 2.19 2.06
CA MET A 219 -1.45 1.12 1.41
C MET A 219 -1.22 -0.21 2.12
N VAL A 220 -2.17 -1.15 2.03
CA VAL A 220 -1.99 -2.52 2.55
C VAL A 220 -0.76 -3.18 1.94
N SER A 221 -0.48 -2.92 0.66
CA SER A 221 0.69 -3.47 -0.05
C SER A 221 2.04 -2.97 0.48
N ASP A 222 2.09 -1.90 1.28
CA ASP A 222 3.32 -1.43 1.94
C ASP A 222 3.75 -2.39 3.06
N PHE A 223 2.82 -3.21 3.58
CA PHE A 223 3.08 -4.29 4.53
C PHE A 223 3.30 -5.60 3.78
N LYS A 224 4.55 -5.98 3.53
CA LYS A 224 4.90 -7.18 2.74
C LYS A 224 4.37 -8.49 3.32
N TRP A 225 4.08 -8.52 4.60
CA TRP A 225 3.49 -9.65 5.32
C TRP A 225 1.96 -9.70 5.22
N ALA A 226 1.29 -8.57 4.93
CA ALA A 226 -0.16 -8.52 4.78
C ALA A 226 -0.59 -9.16 3.46
N LYS A 227 -1.58 -10.06 3.54
CA LYS A 227 -2.10 -10.79 2.37
C LYS A 227 -3.51 -10.37 1.99
N SER A 228 -4.13 -9.48 2.75
CA SER A 228 -5.50 -9.03 2.53
C SER A 228 -5.53 -7.69 1.78
N LYS A 229 -6.71 -7.40 1.23
CA LYS A 229 -7.01 -6.12 0.59
C LYS A 229 -7.82 -5.22 1.54
N GLN A 230 -7.61 -5.33 2.85
CA GLN A 230 -8.49 -4.74 3.85
C GLN A 230 -7.72 -3.79 4.74
N ALA A 231 -7.79 -2.52 4.40
CA ALA A 231 -7.25 -1.40 5.13
C ALA A 231 -8.27 -0.90 6.17
N TYR A 232 -8.42 -1.64 7.27
CA TYR A 232 -9.40 -1.34 8.31
C TYR A 232 -8.95 -0.22 9.24
N ALA A 233 -9.72 -0.01 10.32
CA ALA A 233 -9.51 1.01 11.32
C ALA A 233 -8.05 1.16 11.76
N GLY A 234 -7.64 2.39 11.98
CA GLY A 234 -6.29 2.70 12.44
C GLY A 234 -6.25 3.95 13.29
N HIS A 235 -5.12 4.19 13.96
CA HIS A 235 -4.91 5.35 14.80
C HIS A 235 -3.50 5.90 14.59
N VAL A 236 -3.38 7.23 14.52
CA VAL A 236 -2.10 7.92 14.33
C VAL A 236 -1.77 8.72 15.58
N VAL A 237 -0.52 8.64 16.01
CA VAL A 237 0.03 9.48 17.08
C VAL A 237 1.39 10.04 16.66
N GLU A 238 1.73 11.19 17.22
CA GLU A 238 3.06 11.76 17.14
C GLU A 238 3.90 11.33 18.35
N ARG A 239 5.17 10.97 18.14
CA ARG A 239 6.14 10.73 19.20
C ARG A 239 7.53 11.09 18.70
N ASN A 240 8.21 12.00 19.41
CA ASN A 240 9.60 12.40 19.14
C ASN A 240 9.84 12.86 17.68
N GLY A 241 8.92 13.64 17.12
CA GLY A 241 9.01 14.18 15.76
C GLY A 241 8.70 13.16 14.66
N LYS A 242 8.15 12.00 15.01
CA LYS A 242 7.69 10.98 14.07
C LYS A 242 6.21 10.67 14.27
N TYR A 243 5.57 10.27 13.19
CA TYR A 243 4.17 9.86 13.19
C TYR A 243 4.10 8.34 13.06
N TYR A 244 3.38 7.69 13.97
CA TYR A 244 3.18 6.25 14.02
C TYR A 244 1.72 5.94 13.72
N TRP A 245 1.47 5.20 12.65
CA TRP A 245 0.14 4.80 12.25
C TRP A 245 -0.04 3.30 12.50
N TYR A 246 -0.88 2.98 13.47
CA TYR A 246 -1.29 1.61 13.76
C TYR A 246 -2.53 1.30 12.94
N VAL A 247 -2.53 0.18 12.24
CA VAL A 247 -3.60 -0.17 11.30
C VAL A 247 -3.97 -1.63 11.43
N SER A 248 -5.27 -1.92 11.33
CA SER A 248 -5.77 -3.28 11.20
C SER A 248 -5.64 -3.72 9.74
N THR A 249 -4.98 -4.84 9.54
CA THR A 249 -4.97 -5.52 8.24
C THR A 249 -5.63 -6.87 8.43
N ASN A 250 -6.76 -7.09 7.77
CA ASN A 250 -7.59 -8.27 7.96
C ASN A 250 -6.78 -9.57 7.99
N TRP A 251 -7.12 -10.46 8.92
CA TRP A 251 -6.52 -11.78 9.15
C TRP A 251 -5.04 -11.78 9.55
N CYS A 252 -4.34 -10.69 9.34
CA CYS A 252 -2.90 -10.63 9.61
C CYS A 252 -2.57 -9.96 10.96
N GLY A 253 -3.47 -9.11 11.47
CA GLY A 253 -3.31 -8.41 12.75
C GLY A 253 -3.05 -6.91 12.61
N ILE A 254 -2.49 -6.30 13.64
CA ILE A 254 -2.22 -4.88 13.72
C ILE A 254 -0.78 -4.61 13.28
N GLY A 255 -0.62 -3.81 12.21
CA GLY A 255 0.66 -3.30 11.72
C GLY A 255 0.97 -1.91 12.29
N VAL A 256 2.23 -1.51 12.23
CA VAL A 256 2.69 -0.16 12.56
C VAL A 256 3.48 0.39 11.38
N ALA A 257 3.06 1.54 10.88
CA ALA A 257 3.81 2.29 9.89
C ALA A 257 4.32 3.61 10.47
N VAL A 258 5.48 4.06 10.05
CA VAL A 258 6.14 5.26 10.54
C VAL A 258 6.49 6.23 9.43
N SER A 259 6.37 7.53 9.72
CA SER A 259 6.77 8.62 8.82
C SER A 259 7.34 9.80 9.59
N ASP A 260 8.24 10.55 8.94
CA ASP A 260 8.73 11.85 9.45
C ASP A 260 7.76 13.00 9.12
N LYS A 261 6.69 12.72 8.36
CA LYS A 261 5.67 13.71 7.97
C LYS A 261 4.28 13.16 8.22
N ILE A 262 3.40 13.97 8.77
CA ILE A 262 2.02 13.59 9.05
C ILE A 262 1.25 13.16 7.79
N THR A 263 1.59 13.71 6.65
CA THR A 263 1.01 13.35 5.34
C THR A 263 1.70 12.14 4.67
N GLY A 264 2.62 11.49 5.36
CA GLY A 264 3.41 10.39 4.80
C GLY A 264 4.55 10.86 3.86
N PRO A 265 5.13 9.91 3.10
CA PRO A 265 4.79 8.50 3.03
C PRO A 265 5.11 7.73 4.33
N TYR A 266 4.20 6.84 4.72
CA TYR A 266 4.45 5.93 5.81
C TYR A 266 5.13 4.65 5.30
N LYS A 267 5.93 4.01 6.17
CA LYS A 267 6.64 2.76 5.87
C LYS A 267 6.39 1.77 6.99
N ASP A 268 6.22 0.50 6.65
CA ASP A 268 6.16 -0.58 7.64
C ASP A 268 7.38 -0.53 8.56
N ALA A 269 7.13 -0.37 9.85
CA ALA A 269 8.19 -0.20 10.84
C ALA A 269 8.86 -1.50 11.25
N LEU A 270 8.18 -2.66 11.08
CA LEU A 270 8.60 -3.94 11.65
C LEU A 270 8.87 -5.03 10.61
N GLY A 271 8.28 -4.94 9.41
CA GLY A 271 8.26 -6.04 8.44
C GLY A 271 7.42 -7.25 8.88
N LYS A 272 6.64 -7.10 9.95
CA LYS A 272 5.74 -8.11 10.54
C LYS A 272 4.64 -7.41 11.35
N PRO A 273 3.52 -8.08 11.68
CA PRO A 273 2.54 -7.49 12.58
C PRO A 273 3.13 -7.24 13.98
N LEU A 274 2.69 -6.15 14.61
CA LEU A 274 2.95 -5.87 16.03
C LEU A 274 2.14 -6.82 16.91
N LEU A 275 0.87 -7.03 16.58
CA LEU A 275 -0.09 -7.88 17.26
C LEU A 275 -0.85 -8.75 16.26
N THR A 276 -1.27 -9.93 16.72
CA THR A 276 -2.03 -10.91 15.93
C THR A 276 -3.19 -11.47 16.75
N ASN A 277 -4.07 -12.27 16.15
CA ASN A 277 -5.13 -12.97 16.89
C ASN A 277 -4.59 -13.87 18.02
N LYS A 278 -3.32 -14.27 17.99
CA LYS A 278 -2.70 -15.05 19.09
C LYS A 278 -2.53 -14.23 20.37
N ASP A 279 -2.49 -12.91 20.23
CA ASP A 279 -2.35 -11.98 21.34
C ASP A 279 -3.71 -11.57 21.93
N CYS A 280 -4.80 -12.12 21.38
CA CYS A 280 -6.20 -11.87 21.78
C CYS A 280 -6.77 -13.10 22.49
N PHE A 281 -6.19 -13.42 23.66
CA PHE A 281 -6.64 -14.57 24.46
C PHE A 281 -8.10 -14.42 24.89
N ASP A 282 -8.83 -15.54 25.00
CA ASP A 282 -10.25 -15.62 25.34
C ASP A 282 -11.22 -15.00 24.31
N SER A 283 -10.75 -14.40 23.22
CA SER A 283 -11.62 -14.04 22.12
C SER A 283 -11.81 -15.22 21.17
N LYS A 284 -13.08 -15.48 20.82
CA LYS A 284 -13.45 -16.49 19.83
C LYS A 284 -13.67 -15.89 18.45
N HIS A 285 -13.53 -14.57 18.32
CA HIS A 285 -13.78 -13.87 17.08
C HIS A 285 -12.61 -14.07 16.11
N SER A 286 -12.91 -14.38 14.85
CA SER A 286 -11.87 -14.58 13.83
C SER A 286 -11.08 -13.30 13.52
N TRP A 287 -11.65 -12.15 13.81
CA TRP A 287 -11.05 -10.81 13.68
C TRP A 287 -10.77 -10.18 15.04
N ALA A 288 -10.26 -10.96 15.99
CA ALA A 288 -10.04 -10.48 17.35
C ALA A 288 -9.01 -9.35 17.44
N CYS A 289 -8.03 -9.33 16.55
CA CYS A 289 -6.95 -8.37 16.57
C CYS A 289 -7.19 -7.23 15.55
N ILE A 290 -8.13 -6.33 15.88
CA ILE A 290 -8.48 -5.16 15.07
C ILE A 290 -8.63 -3.91 15.94
N ASP A 291 -8.86 -2.77 15.28
CA ASP A 291 -9.25 -1.47 15.84
C ASP A 291 -8.27 -0.94 16.90
N PRO A 292 -7.00 -0.73 16.53
CA PRO A 292 -6.03 -0.19 17.47
C PRO A 292 -6.33 1.27 17.81
N ALA A 293 -6.35 1.58 19.09
CA ALA A 293 -6.34 2.93 19.62
C ALA A 293 -5.08 3.16 20.46
N ILE A 294 -4.47 4.31 20.32
CA ILE A 294 -3.27 4.68 21.09
C ILE A 294 -3.62 5.78 22.07
N PHE A 295 -3.22 5.61 23.29
CA PHE A 295 -3.36 6.61 24.33
C PHE A 295 -2.00 6.87 24.98
N ILE A 296 -1.57 8.13 25.00
CA ILE A 296 -0.36 8.57 25.70
C ILE A 296 -0.82 9.28 26.97
N ASP A 297 -0.47 8.74 28.13
CA ASP A 297 -0.86 9.31 29.41
C ASP A 297 0.01 10.53 29.80
N ASP A 298 -0.39 11.25 30.85
CA ASP A 298 0.29 12.46 31.32
C ASP A 298 1.75 12.22 31.75
N ASP A 299 2.09 11.00 32.12
CA ASP A 299 3.46 10.57 32.43
C ASP A 299 4.27 10.15 31.19
N ASN A 300 3.73 10.41 29.99
CA ASN A 300 4.28 10.00 28.71
C ASN A 300 4.33 8.48 28.45
N THR A 301 3.64 7.67 29.24
CA THR A 301 3.52 6.22 28.98
C THR A 301 2.55 5.99 27.82
N PRO A 302 2.99 5.38 26.70
CA PRO A 302 2.10 5.04 25.60
C PRO A 302 1.41 3.69 25.85
N TYR A 303 0.13 3.62 25.53
CA TYR A 303 -0.70 2.42 25.59
C TYR A 303 -1.32 2.16 24.22
N ILE A 304 -1.45 0.89 23.88
CA ILE A 304 -2.28 0.41 22.78
C ILE A 304 -3.49 -0.33 23.34
N ILE A 305 -4.67 0.00 22.85
CA ILE A 305 -5.94 -0.62 23.16
C ILE A 305 -6.53 -1.18 21.87
N TRP A 306 -7.05 -2.41 21.88
CA TRP A 306 -7.58 -3.03 20.66
C TRP A 306 -8.56 -4.16 20.97
N GLY A 307 -9.23 -4.69 19.94
CA GLY A 307 -9.92 -5.95 20.03
C GLY A 307 -11.26 -6.01 19.32
N ASN A 308 -11.76 -7.23 19.17
CA ASN A 308 -13.13 -7.53 18.80
C ASN A 308 -13.65 -8.69 19.66
N GLY A 309 -14.85 -8.52 20.24
CA GLY A 309 -15.46 -9.41 21.20
C GLY A 309 -14.81 -9.38 22.60
N GLN A 310 -13.58 -8.93 22.70
CA GLN A 310 -12.85 -8.67 23.95
C GLN A 310 -11.95 -7.46 23.76
N CYS A 311 -11.85 -6.62 24.79
CA CYS A 311 -11.01 -5.42 24.78
C CYS A 311 -9.67 -5.70 25.47
N TYR A 312 -8.57 -5.38 24.81
CA TYR A 312 -7.21 -5.57 25.33
C TYR A 312 -6.49 -4.24 25.48
N ILE A 313 -5.52 -4.21 26.38
CA ILE A 313 -4.61 -3.09 26.61
C ILE A 313 -3.20 -3.59 26.90
N ALA A 314 -2.21 -2.92 26.37
CA ALA A 314 -0.80 -3.12 26.70
C ALA A 314 -0.05 -1.78 26.69
N LYS A 315 1.04 -1.71 27.44
CA LYS A 315 2.00 -0.62 27.28
C LYS A 315 2.81 -0.83 26.02
N LEU A 316 3.20 0.27 25.39
CA LEU A 316 4.22 0.28 24.37
C LEU A 316 5.53 0.77 24.96
N LYS A 317 6.66 0.30 24.41
CA LYS A 317 7.96 0.92 24.67
C LYS A 317 8.04 2.31 24.02
N ASP A 318 8.98 3.11 24.46
CA ASP A 318 9.22 4.46 23.90
C ASP A 318 9.50 4.48 22.40
N ASN A 319 9.96 3.37 21.83
CA ASN A 319 10.17 3.22 20.39
C ASN A 319 8.85 3.07 19.59
N MET A 320 7.71 2.96 20.29
CA MET A 320 6.36 2.87 19.71
C MET A 320 6.09 1.63 18.84
N VAL A 321 6.99 0.67 18.79
CA VAL A 321 6.90 -0.51 17.89
C VAL A 321 7.08 -1.84 18.62
N GLU A 322 7.10 -1.81 19.95
CA GLU A 322 7.21 -2.99 20.80
C GLU A 322 6.27 -2.89 22.00
N ILE A 323 5.67 -4.02 22.37
CA ILE A 323 4.90 -4.16 23.60
C ILE A 323 5.87 -4.16 24.80
N ASP A 324 5.51 -3.45 25.87
CA ASP A 324 6.22 -3.40 27.15
C ASP A 324 5.43 -4.12 28.25
N GLY A 325 5.84 -5.35 28.57
CA GLY A 325 5.22 -6.17 29.60
C GLY A 325 4.03 -6.98 29.11
N GLU A 326 3.02 -7.13 29.97
CA GLU A 326 1.87 -8.01 29.75
C GLU A 326 0.74 -7.33 28.98
N ILE A 327 0.08 -8.11 28.12
CA ILE A 327 -1.23 -7.78 27.56
C ILE A 327 -2.30 -8.10 28.61
N LYS A 328 -3.18 -7.14 28.86
CA LYS A 328 -4.29 -7.29 29.82
C LYS A 328 -5.62 -7.15 29.09
N ARG A 329 -6.62 -7.86 29.58
CA ARG A 329 -8.01 -7.65 29.15
C ARG A 329 -8.64 -6.55 30.01
N ILE A 330 -9.41 -5.67 29.35
CA ILE A 330 -10.28 -4.70 30.01
C ILE A 330 -11.66 -5.36 30.17
N ASP A 331 -12.13 -5.49 31.40
CA ASP A 331 -13.48 -5.95 31.67
C ASP A 331 -14.44 -4.76 31.69
N VAL A 332 -15.36 -4.73 30.76
CA VAL A 332 -16.40 -3.67 30.63
C VAL A 332 -17.74 -4.10 31.21
N GLY A 333 -17.82 -5.31 31.84
CA GLY A 333 -19.05 -5.89 32.32
C GLY A 333 -19.91 -6.52 31.22
N THR A 334 -21.12 -6.91 31.58
CA THR A 334 -22.02 -7.68 30.69
C THR A 334 -23.25 -6.90 30.23
N GLU A 335 -23.53 -5.75 30.83
CA GLU A 335 -24.71 -4.94 30.49
C GLU A 335 -24.59 -4.34 29.09
N PHE A 336 -23.40 -3.85 28.77
CA PHE A 336 -23.04 -3.34 27.41
C PHE A 336 -21.75 -4.03 26.97
N PRO A 337 -21.83 -5.25 26.42
CA PRO A 337 -20.65 -6.02 26.10
C PRO A 337 -19.81 -5.32 25.00
N PHE A 338 -18.50 -5.43 25.12
CA PHE A 338 -17.58 -4.88 24.13
C PHE A 338 -17.71 -5.64 22.82
N THR A 339 -17.96 -4.91 21.74
CA THR A 339 -17.87 -5.44 20.38
C THR A 339 -16.52 -5.06 19.77
N GLU A 340 -16.27 -3.77 19.55
CA GLU A 340 -15.06 -3.30 18.85
C GLU A 340 -14.86 -1.79 19.04
N ALA A 341 -13.91 -1.20 18.29
CA ALA A 341 -13.65 0.24 18.18
C ALA A 341 -13.39 0.94 19.53
N PRO A 342 -12.41 0.49 20.34
CA PRO A 342 -12.07 1.15 21.58
C PRO A 342 -11.44 2.52 21.34
N TRP A 343 -11.81 3.50 22.16
CA TRP A 343 -11.19 4.80 22.21
C TRP A 343 -11.03 5.28 23.65
N VAL A 344 -9.82 5.65 24.03
CA VAL A 344 -9.54 6.13 25.39
C VAL A 344 -9.23 7.62 25.37
N HIS A 345 -9.84 8.35 26.26
CA HIS A 345 -9.49 9.74 26.54
C HIS A 345 -9.51 10.02 28.05
N LYS A 346 -8.80 11.07 28.45
CA LYS A 346 -8.73 11.52 29.84
C LYS A 346 -9.44 12.87 29.98
N TYR A 347 -10.27 12.99 31.00
CA TYR A 347 -10.85 14.25 31.40
C TYR A 347 -10.72 14.43 32.91
N GLY A 348 -9.98 15.47 33.32
CA GLY A 348 -9.58 15.66 34.70
C GLY A 348 -8.74 14.47 35.21
N LYS A 349 -9.20 13.80 36.26
CA LYS A 349 -8.53 12.62 36.86
C LYS A 349 -9.14 11.30 36.42
N LYS A 350 -10.08 11.31 35.49
CA LYS A 350 -10.81 10.12 35.04
C LYS A 350 -10.43 9.73 33.61
N TYR A 351 -10.34 8.43 33.39
CA TYR A 351 -10.20 7.84 32.07
C TYR A 351 -11.57 7.36 31.59
N TYR A 352 -11.85 7.58 30.33
CA TYR A 352 -13.07 7.17 29.67
C TYR A 352 -12.73 6.25 28.52
N LEU A 353 -13.35 5.09 28.49
CA LEU A 353 -13.31 4.15 27.38
C LEU A 353 -14.64 4.21 26.62
N SER A 354 -14.59 4.65 25.39
CA SER A 354 -15.72 4.56 24.44
C SER A 354 -15.49 3.36 23.52
N TYR A 355 -16.55 2.66 23.15
CA TYR A 355 -16.49 1.48 22.29
C TYR A 355 -17.85 1.18 21.68
N ALA A 356 -17.88 0.38 20.61
CA ALA A 356 -19.11 -0.16 20.06
C ALA A 356 -19.59 -1.33 20.91
N SER A 357 -20.90 -1.36 21.18
CA SER A 357 -21.60 -2.43 21.91
C SER A 357 -22.83 -2.86 21.11
N GLY A 358 -23.04 -4.17 20.90
CA GLY A 358 -24.19 -4.70 20.18
C GLY A 358 -24.07 -6.18 19.83
#